data_92ec4cca39a2c714da233596405f128d
#
_entry.id   92ec4cca39a2c714da233596405f128d
#
_cell.length_a   1.000
_cell.length_b   1.000
_cell.length_c   1.000
_cell.angle_alpha   90.00
_cell.angle_beta   90.00
_cell.angle_gamma   90.00
#
_symmetry.space_group_name_H-M   'P 1'
#
loop_
_entity.id
_entity.type
_entity.pdbx_description
1 polymer ?
#
loop_
_entity_poly.entity_id
_entity_poly.type
_entity_poly.pdbx_seq_one_letter_code
_entity_poly.pdbx_strand_id
1 'polypeptide(L)'
;MSVSDTELFEAWKQVLSLSKVTEGEMVTILTNADTDLRNLVAARLAATVLGACVTVIDLPPVNARLSLSRDKAAYIGKTSLEGNLSALAALKASDLVIDLMYLLFSKEQGEILGSGTRILLASEPPEILTRIIPTLDDKRRVTAAQSRIDRAKMMVVTSDAGTNIRFGLGQYKAIAEYGFADAPGRWDHWPSGFVLTWPTEGESAGTIILDRGDIIYPFKEYLRDPIELVVKAGYVTRIDGGFDAQYLKSYIEFFGDPEAYAISHIGWGLQRKAQWTTMGLYNKEASSGQDGRSFYGNFLFSLGPNTEAGGSRDTPCHLDIPMRNCSVSLDGEPMTVKGVVIPEDQKA
;
A
#
# COMPACT_ATOMS: atom_id res chain seq x y z
N MET A 1 -23.35 1.66 9.03
CA MET A 1 -23.72 2.91 9.75
C MET A 1 -22.98 4.04 9.05
N SER A 2 -23.62 5.12 8.71
CA SER A 2 -22.96 6.28 8.11
C SER A 2 -22.18 7.03 9.19
N VAL A 3 -20.93 7.31 8.92
CA VAL A 3 -20.06 8.15 9.75
C VAL A 3 -20.54 9.60 9.69
N SER A 4 -20.61 10.28 10.82
CA SER A 4 -20.95 11.71 10.88
C SER A 4 -19.77 12.57 10.39
N ASP A 5 -20.05 13.78 9.91
CA ASP A 5 -19.00 14.71 9.48
C ASP A 5 -18.12 15.16 10.66
N THR A 6 -18.67 15.18 11.88
CA THR A 6 -17.89 15.45 13.09
C THR A 6 -16.87 14.34 13.39
N GLU A 7 -17.28 13.06 13.30
CA GLU A 7 -16.35 11.94 13.49
C GLU A 7 -15.25 11.94 12.44
N LEU A 8 -15.60 12.22 11.19
CA LEU A 8 -14.63 12.29 10.10
C LEU A 8 -13.65 13.46 10.31
N PHE A 9 -14.15 14.63 10.70
CA PHE A 9 -13.30 15.78 11.02
C PHE A 9 -12.32 15.49 12.16
N GLU A 10 -12.77 14.90 13.27
CA GLU A 10 -11.90 14.56 14.39
C GLU A 10 -10.85 13.50 14.00
N ALA A 11 -11.20 12.53 13.15
CA ALA A 11 -10.26 11.57 12.61
C ALA A 11 -9.18 12.26 11.78
N TRP A 12 -9.53 13.14 10.84
CA TRP A 12 -8.58 13.92 10.05
C TRP A 12 -7.68 14.78 10.94
N LYS A 13 -8.24 15.49 11.93
CA LYS A 13 -7.48 16.31 12.87
C LYS A 13 -6.47 15.49 13.64
N GLN A 14 -6.84 14.29 14.11
CA GLN A 14 -5.93 13.39 14.80
C GLN A 14 -4.77 12.95 13.90
N VAL A 15 -5.04 12.54 12.66
CA VAL A 15 -4.01 12.06 11.72
C VAL A 15 -3.09 13.18 11.28
N LEU A 16 -3.61 14.38 11.03
CA LEU A 16 -2.79 15.55 10.69
C LEU A 16 -1.93 15.99 11.88
N SER A 17 -2.43 15.89 13.12
CA SER A 17 -1.61 16.12 14.32
C SER A 17 -0.49 15.11 14.46
N LEU A 18 -0.74 13.82 14.19
CA LEU A 18 0.29 12.78 14.13
C LEU A 18 1.30 13.04 13.00
N SER A 19 0.84 13.58 11.88
CA SER A 19 1.68 14.05 10.76
C SER A 19 2.41 15.35 11.07
N LYS A 20 2.31 15.87 12.31
CA LYS A 20 2.97 17.09 12.80
C LYS A 20 2.58 18.35 12.03
N VAL A 21 1.34 18.44 11.59
CA VAL A 21 0.81 19.70 11.04
C VAL A 21 0.69 20.71 12.17
N THR A 22 1.31 21.90 11.99
CA THR A 22 1.36 22.98 12.95
C THR A 22 0.97 24.32 12.32
N GLU A 23 0.83 25.34 13.16
CA GLU A 23 0.54 26.70 12.72
C GLU A 23 1.57 27.21 11.71
N GLY A 24 1.09 27.78 10.61
CA GLY A 24 1.90 28.36 9.55
C GLY A 24 2.43 27.38 8.50
N GLU A 25 2.30 26.06 8.70
CA GLU A 25 2.69 25.09 7.66
C GLU A 25 1.86 25.23 6.39
N MET A 26 2.53 25.07 5.24
CA MET A 26 1.90 25.09 3.92
C MET A 26 1.37 23.69 3.60
N VAL A 27 0.07 23.50 3.71
CA VAL A 27 -0.60 22.22 3.40
C VAL A 27 -1.32 22.34 2.07
N THR A 28 -0.96 21.50 1.10
CA THR A 28 -1.67 21.42 -0.18
C THR A 28 -2.48 20.13 -0.25
N ILE A 29 -3.79 20.26 -0.50
CA ILE A 29 -4.68 19.12 -0.74
C ILE A 29 -4.78 18.91 -2.25
N LEU A 30 -4.39 17.73 -2.71
CA LEU A 30 -4.45 17.34 -4.11
C LEU A 30 -5.70 16.47 -4.35
N THR A 31 -6.53 16.89 -5.27
CA THR A 31 -7.86 16.32 -5.53
C THR A 31 -8.16 16.22 -7.02
N ASN A 32 -9.15 15.42 -7.37
CA ASN A 32 -9.72 15.29 -8.71
C ASN A 32 -11.21 14.95 -8.63
N ALA A 33 -11.86 14.75 -9.78
CA ALA A 33 -13.29 14.44 -9.88
C ALA A 33 -13.72 13.14 -9.15
N ASP A 34 -12.79 12.22 -8.87
CA ASP A 34 -13.06 10.95 -8.17
C ASP A 34 -12.85 11.06 -6.66
N THR A 35 -12.44 12.22 -6.16
CA THR A 35 -12.20 12.44 -4.75
C THR A 35 -13.51 12.46 -3.97
N ASP A 36 -13.56 11.74 -2.84
CA ASP A 36 -14.67 11.86 -1.89
C ASP A 36 -14.72 13.27 -1.28
N LEU A 37 -15.79 14.01 -1.58
CA LEU A 37 -15.93 15.40 -1.15
C LEU A 37 -16.01 15.56 0.37
N ARG A 38 -16.48 14.56 1.11
CA ARG A 38 -16.50 14.60 2.58
C ARG A 38 -15.07 14.55 3.12
N ASN A 39 -14.21 13.72 2.53
CA ASN A 39 -12.79 13.67 2.88
C ASN A 39 -12.09 15.00 2.57
N LEU A 40 -12.36 15.60 1.41
CA LEU A 40 -11.79 16.91 1.05
C LEU A 40 -12.18 18.00 2.07
N VAL A 41 -13.47 18.09 2.41
CA VAL A 41 -13.98 19.09 3.35
C VAL A 41 -13.40 18.88 4.74
N ALA A 42 -13.40 17.64 5.24
CA ALA A 42 -12.90 17.30 6.56
C ALA A 42 -11.38 17.53 6.69
N ALA A 43 -10.59 17.12 5.69
CA ALA A 43 -9.14 17.36 5.64
C ALA A 43 -8.80 18.84 5.65
N ARG A 44 -9.49 19.63 4.80
CA ARG A 44 -9.31 21.09 4.72
C ARG A 44 -9.63 21.77 6.04
N LEU A 45 -10.78 21.43 6.64
CA LEU A 45 -11.18 22.01 7.92
C LEU A 45 -10.19 21.65 9.04
N ALA A 46 -9.77 20.37 9.11
CA ALA A 46 -8.82 19.91 10.11
C ALA A 46 -7.46 20.60 10.00
N ALA A 47 -6.90 20.73 8.79
CA ALA A 47 -5.65 21.44 8.57
C ALA A 47 -5.78 22.93 8.95
N THR A 48 -6.89 23.59 8.59
CA THR A 48 -7.17 24.99 8.95
C THR A 48 -7.26 25.17 10.46
N VAL A 49 -7.93 24.27 11.18
CA VAL A 49 -8.06 24.34 12.65
C VAL A 49 -6.71 24.12 13.35
N LEU A 50 -5.81 23.36 12.74
CA LEU A 50 -4.44 23.21 13.23
C LEU A 50 -3.53 24.41 12.90
N GLY A 51 -4.05 25.44 12.22
CA GLY A 51 -3.36 26.69 11.92
C GLY A 51 -2.56 26.67 10.61
N ALA A 52 -2.70 25.64 9.79
CA ALA A 52 -1.99 25.55 8.52
C ALA A 52 -2.54 26.51 7.46
N CYS A 53 -1.67 26.97 6.55
CA CYS A 53 -2.05 27.67 5.33
C CYS A 53 -2.46 26.66 4.26
N VAL A 54 -3.76 26.51 4.01
CA VAL A 54 -4.30 25.45 3.16
C VAL A 54 -4.53 25.91 1.73
N THR A 55 -3.95 25.18 0.77
CA THR A 55 -4.23 25.32 -0.67
C THR A 55 -4.90 24.03 -1.19
N VAL A 56 -5.81 24.15 -2.14
CA VAL A 56 -6.41 23.02 -2.84
C VAL A 56 -6.04 23.09 -4.32
N ILE A 57 -5.50 22.02 -4.85
CA ILE A 57 -5.22 21.85 -6.28
C ILE A 57 -6.14 20.76 -6.80
N ASP A 58 -7.05 21.14 -7.69
CA ASP A 58 -7.93 20.22 -8.39
C ASP A 58 -7.39 19.93 -9.79
N LEU A 59 -7.18 18.64 -10.09
CA LEU A 59 -6.63 18.19 -11.35
C LEU A 59 -7.66 17.37 -12.13
N PRO A 60 -7.62 17.39 -13.47
CA PRO A 60 -8.46 16.50 -14.26
C PRO A 60 -8.12 15.03 -13.95
N PRO A 61 -9.07 14.09 -14.10
CA PRO A 61 -8.78 12.68 -13.96
C PRO A 61 -7.77 12.24 -15.03
N VAL A 62 -6.93 11.25 -14.69
CA VAL A 62 -6.02 10.64 -15.67
C VAL A 62 -6.84 10.03 -16.79
N ASN A 63 -6.47 10.33 -18.04
CA ASN A 63 -7.17 9.82 -19.21
C ASN A 63 -6.87 8.32 -19.39
N ALA A 64 -7.68 7.48 -18.77
CA ALA A 64 -7.48 6.04 -18.63
C ALA A 64 -7.83 5.25 -19.91
N ARG A 65 -7.40 5.69 -21.09
CA ARG A 65 -7.64 4.93 -22.35
C ARG A 65 -7.04 3.53 -22.37
N LEU A 66 -6.18 3.20 -21.40
CA LEU A 66 -5.45 1.95 -21.33
C LEU A 66 -5.68 1.18 -20.01
N SER A 67 -6.56 1.65 -19.13
CA SER A 67 -6.85 0.94 -17.88
C SER A 67 -7.94 -0.10 -18.09
N LEU A 68 -7.64 -1.37 -17.79
CA LEU A 68 -8.62 -2.46 -17.71
C LEU A 68 -9.57 -2.31 -16.52
N SER A 69 -9.23 -1.46 -15.58
CA SER A 69 -9.96 -1.24 -14.34
C SER A 69 -10.05 0.25 -14.03
N ARG A 70 -11.18 0.67 -13.49
CA ARG A 70 -11.32 2.00 -12.87
C ARG A 70 -10.65 2.08 -11.50
N ASP A 71 -10.06 0.98 -11.03
CA ASP A 71 -9.35 0.95 -9.78
C ASP A 71 -8.13 1.88 -9.83
N LYS A 72 -8.07 2.83 -8.92
CA LYS A 72 -6.94 3.76 -8.78
C LYS A 72 -5.62 3.00 -8.57
N ALA A 73 -5.66 1.88 -7.84
CA ALA A 73 -4.49 1.04 -7.58
C ALA A 73 -4.01 0.22 -8.80
N ALA A 74 -4.81 0.07 -9.84
CA ALA A 74 -4.39 -0.58 -11.09
C ALA A 74 -3.66 0.37 -12.05
N TYR A 75 -3.60 1.66 -11.72
CA TYR A 75 -3.06 2.70 -12.58
C TYR A 75 -1.74 3.23 -12.03
N ILE A 76 -0.65 2.52 -12.33
CA ILE A 76 0.63 2.79 -11.72
C ILE A 76 1.48 3.70 -12.59
N GLY A 77 2.11 4.70 -11.93
CA GLY A 77 3.15 5.54 -12.49
C GLY A 77 2.67 6.72 -13.35
N LYS A 78 1.38 6.83 -13.70
CA LYS A 78 0.85 7.95 -14.48
C LYS A 78 -0.12 8.78 -13.67
N THR A 79 0.07 10.08 -13.66
CA THR A 79 -0.79 11.03 -12.95
C THR A 79 -1.16 12.21 -13.85
N SER A 80 -2.19 12.94 -13.48
CA SER A 80 -2.54 14.21 -14.13
C SER A 80 -1.57 15.36 -13.81
N LEU A 81 -0.54 15.10 -13.00
CA LEU A 81 0.59 16.02 -12.81
C LEU A 81 1.59 15.98 -13.96
N GLU A 82 1.59 14.93 -14.79
CA GLU A 82 2.53 14.81 -15.91
C GLU A 82 2.45 16.06 -16.80
N GLY A 83 3.55 16.77 -16.93
CA GLY A 83 3.65 18.03 -17.68
C GLY A 83 3.02 19.26 -17.01
N ASN A 84 2.39 19.13 -15.85
CA ASN A 84 1.83 20.28 -15.09
C ASN A 84 2.86 20.88 -14.14
N LEU A 85 3.80 21.66 -14.70
CA LEU A 85 4.91 22.23 -13.93
C LEU A 85 4.46 23.18 -12.82
N SER A 86 3.35 23.89 -13.02
CA SER A 86 2.83 24.85 -12.01
C SER A 86 2.30 24.12 -10.78
N ALA A 87 1.50 23.05 -10.96
CA ALA A 87 1.02 22.25 -9.86
C ALA A 87 2.17 21.53 -9.15
N LEU A 88 3.11 20.94 -9.90
CA LEU A 88 4.28 20.27 -9.32
C LEU A 88 5.15 21.24 -8.51
N ALA A 89 5.37 22.47 -8.99
CA ALA A 89 6.12 23.49 -8.24
C ALA A 89 5.42 23.85 -6.92
N ALA A 90 4.11 24.02 -6.92
CA ALA A 90 3.34 24.29 -5.70
C ALA A 90 3.42 23.14 -4.69
N LEU A 91 3.31 21.89 -5.16
CA LEU A 91 3.43 20.70 -4.31
C LEU A 91 4.81 20.56 -3.68
N LYS A 92 5.87 20.83 -4.45
CA LYS A 92 7.28 20.83 -3.96
C LYS A 92 7.59 21.96 -2.98
N ALA A 93 6.80 23.03 -2.97
CA ALA A 93 6.93 24.14 -2.05
C ALA A 93 6.08 23.98 -0.77
N SER A 94 5.33 22.91 -0.65
CA SER A 94 4.49 22.61 0.51
C SER A 94 5.27 21.85 1.59
N ASP A 95 4.85 21.97 2.85
CA ASP A 95 5.35 21.15 3.95
C ASP A 95 4.68 19.77 3.96
N LEU A 96 3.40 19.73 3.61
CA LEU A 96 2.61 18.50 3.50
C LEU A 96 1.68 18.56 2.28
N VAL A 97 1.67 17.48 1.51
CA VAL A 97 0.63 17.19 0.51
C VAL A 97 -0.31 16.14 1.07
N ILE A 98 -1.60 16.47 1.13
CA ILE A 98 -2.67 15.50 1.37
C ILE A 98 -3.12 15.01 -0.02
N ASP A 99 -2.77 13.77 -0.34
CA ASP A 99 -3.08 13.14 -1.63
C ASP A 99 -4.43 12.42 -1.54
N LEU A 100 -5.46 13.00 -2.18
CA LEU A 100 -6.79 12.39 -2.30
C LEU A 100 -7.05 11.81 -3.71
N MET A 101 -6.04 11.81 -4.59
CA MET A 101 -6.17 11.37 -5.98
C MET A 101 -5.26 10.21 -6.40
N TYR A 102 -4.37 9.75 -5.52
CA TYR A 102 -3.48 8.61 -5.74
C TYR A 102 -2.25 8.89 -6.63
N LEU A 103 -1.18 9.44 -6.03
CA LEU A 103 0.09 9.70 -6.71
C LEU A 103 1.07 8.52 -6.70
N LEU A 104 0.70 7.41 -6.08
CA LEU A 104 1.59 6.29 -5.80
C LEU A 104 2.33 5.80 -7.07
N PHE A 105 3.62 5.52 -6.94
CA PHE A 105 4.55 5.09 -7.99
C PHE A 105 4.78 6.08 -9.13
N SER A 106 4.30 7.31 -9.04
CA SER A 106 4.56 8.31 -10.08
C SER A 106 5.95 8.93 -9.90
N LYS A 107 6.53 9.38 -11.02
CA LYS A 107 7.75 10.15 -11.01
C LYS A 107 7.61 11.45 -10.20
N GLU A 108 6.45 12.09 -10.31
CA GLU A 108 6.11 13.31 -9.59
C GLU A 108 6.09 13.11 -8.08
N GLN A 109 5.60 11.95 -7.59
CA GLN A 109 5.69 11.59 -6.17
C GLN A 109 7.15 11.63 -5.69
N GLY A 110 8.05 10.99 -6.44
CA GLY A 110 9.49 11.00 -6.11
C GLY A 110 10.10 12.41 -6.09
N GLU A 111 9.72 13.28 -7.04
CA GLU A 111 10.19 14.66 -7.09
C GLU A 111 9.67 15.50 -5.91
N ILE A 112 8.42 15.31 -5.50
CA ILE A 112 7.82 16.00 -4.35
C ILE A 112 8.50 15.54 -3.06
N LEU A 113 8.67 14.27 -2.83
CA LEU A 113 9.37 13.73 -1.65
C LEU A 113 10.83 14.19 -1.61
N GLY A 114 11.50 14.22 -2.76
CA GLY A 114 12.89 14.69 -2.90
C GLY A 114 13.09 16.16 -2.55
N SER A 115 12.05 17.01 -2.57
CA SER A 115 12.10 18.39 -2.08
C SER A 115 11.99 18.50 -0.55
N GLY A 116 11.74 17.40 0.16
CA GLY A 116 11.50 17.39 1.60
C GLY A 116 10.01 17.46 1.97
N THR A 117 9.12 17.68 1.02
CA THR A 117 7.67 17.69 1.23
C THR A 117 7.19 16.31 1.67
N ARG A 118 6.35 16.26 2.70
CA ARG A 118 5.68 15.04 3.16
C ARG A 118 4.46 14.77 2.29
N ILE A 119 4.12 13.50 2.08
CA ILE A 119 2.88 13.12 1.38
C ILE A 119 2.09 12.17 2.27
N LEU A 120 0.81 12.47 2.50
CA LEU A 120 -0.16 11.60 3.14
C LEU A 120 -1.26 11.23 2.14
N LEU A 121 -1.23 10.00 1.64
CA LEU A 121 -2.30 9.45 0.81
C LEU A 121 -3.49 9.03 1.67
N ALA A 122 -4.71 9.46 1.34
CA ALA A 122 -5.94 9.03 2.01
C ALA A 122 -7.08 8.90 0.99
N SER A 123 -7.19 7.75 0.37
CA SER A 123 -8.14 7.47 -0.71
C SER A 123 -9.29 6.54 -0.32
N GLU A 124 -9.35 6.09 0.93
CA GLU A 124 -10.43 5.22 1.40
C GLU A 124 -11.70 6.00 1.77
N PRO A 125 -12.87 5.34 1.74
CA PRO A 125 -14.11 5.94 2.21
C PRO A 125 -14.06 6.39 3.68
N PRO A 126 -14.86 7.40 4.07
CA PRO A 126 -14.92 7.90 5.44
C PRO A 126 -15.11 6.83 6.51
N GLU A 127 -15.89 5.80 6.24
CA GLU A 127 -16.18 4.69 7.15
C GLU A 127 -14.95 3.84 7.46
N ILE A 128 -14.05 3.70 6.51
CA ILE A 128 -12.78 2.97 6.67
C ILE A 128 -11.77 3.87 7.39
N LEU A 129 -11.65 5.13 6.96
CA LEU A 129 -10.74 6.10 7.58
C LEU A 129 -11.02 6.26 9.07
N THR A 130 -12.27 6.51 9.46
CA THR A 130 -12.64 6.70 10.87
C THR A 130 -12.49 5.44 11.71
N ARG A 131 -12.60 4.26 11.13
CA ARG A 131 -12.37 3.00 11.84
C ARG A 131 -10.89 2.72 12.07
N ILE A 132 -10.03 3.03 11.11
CA ILE A 132 -8.60 2.72 11.15
C ILE A 132 -7.77 4.01 11.34
N ILE A 133 -8.08 4.75 12.40
CA ILE A 133 -7.23 5.88 12.80
C ILE A 133 -5.92 5.32 13.35
N PRO A 134 -4.75 5.75 12.82
CA PRO A 134 -3.45 5.27 13.25
C PRO A 134 -3.09 5.78 14.65
N THR A 135 -2.12 5.12 15.27
CA THR A 135 -1.62 5.46 16.60
C THR A 135 -0.09 5.42 16.65
N LEU A 136 0.51 6.02 17.70
CA LEU A 136 1.94 5.89 17.94
C LEU A 136 2.35 4.43 18.22
N ASP A 137 1.43 3.61 18.72
CA ASP A 137 1.67 2.19 18.92
C ASP A 137 1.72 1.43 17.58
N ASP A 138 0.89 1.79 16.59
CA ASP A 138 1.02 1.25 15.23
C ASP A 138 2.41 1.57 14.66
N LYS A 139 2.89 2.82 14.79
CA LYS A 139 4.24 3.21 14.38
C LYS A 139 5.31 2.38 15.09
N ARG A 140 5.21 2.19 16.40
CA ARG A 140 6.16 1.39 17.21
C ARG A 140 6.27 -0.03 16.64
N ARG A 141 5.13 -0.71 16.42
CA ARG A 141 5.09 -2.09 15.92
C ARG A 141 5.71 -2.23 14.54
N VAL A 142 5.29 -1.38 13.62
CA VAL A 142 5.76 -1.44 12.22
C VAL A 142 7.25 -1.07 12.13
N THR A 143 7.71 -0.09 12.91
CA THR A 143 9.15 0.27 12.96
C THR A 143 10.00 -0.85 13.57
N ALA A 144 9.48 -1.57 14.59
CA ALA A 144 10.14 -2.74 15.13
C ALA A 144 10.30 -3.85 14.06
N ALA A 145 9.24 -4.08 13.27
CA ALA A 145 9.28 -5.03 12.16
C ALA A 145 10.28 -4.60 11.06
N GLN A 146 10.27 -3.32 10.67
CA GLN A 146 11.24 -2.76 9.73
C GLN A 146 12.68 -3.02 10.17
N SER A 147 12.98 -2.75 11.44
CA SER A 147 14.33 -2.95 11.99
C SER A 147 14.79 -4.41 11.94
N ARG A 148 13.87 -5.39 11.97
CA ARG A 148 14.17 -6.81 11.82
C ARG A 148 14.45 -7.18 10.38
N ILE A 149 13.64 -6.68 9.42
CA ILE A 149 13.85 -6.90 7.99
C ILE A 149 15.20 -6.30 7.55
N ASP A 150 15.54 -5.09 7.96
CA ASP A 150 16.77 -4.40 7.57
C ASP A 150 18.06 -5.14 7.99
N ARG A 151 17.97 -6.03 9.00
CA ARG A 151 19.09 -6.84 9.46
C ARG A 151 19.12 -8.26 8.87
N ALA A 152 17.97 -8.72 8.37
CA ALA A 152 17.82 -10.07 7.88
C ALA A 152 18.46 -10.26 6.49
N LYS A 153 18.85 -11.50 6.22
CA LYS A 153 19.39 -11.93 4.91
C LYS A 153 18.39 -12.76 4.12
N MET A 154 17.46 -13.41 4.81
CA MET A 154 16.51 -14.33 4.19
C MET A 154 15.15 -14.22 4.86
N MET A 155 14.10 -14.11 4.05
CA MET A 155 12.73 -14.34 4.49
C MET A 155 12.26 -15.68 3.94
N VAL A 156 11.69 -16.52 4.79
CA VAL A 156 11.02 -17.76 4.38
C VAL A 156 9.56 -17.70 4.74
N VAL A 157 8.71 -18.07 3.78
CA VAL A 157 7.26 -18.09 3.97
C VAL A 157 6.73 -19.48 3.69
N THR A 158 5.92 -19.99 4.63
CA THR A 158 5.25 -21.29 4.51
C THR A 158 3.78 -21.19 4.86
N SER A 159 2.95 -22.11 4.38
CA SER A 159 1.54 -22.26 4.79
C SER A 159 1.12 -23.72 4.76
N ASP A 160 0.05 -24.04 5.49
CA ASP A 160 -0.56 -25.39 5.45
C ASP A 160 -1.14 -25.73 4.06
N ALA A 161 -1.46 -24.71 3.23
CA ALA A 161 -1.90 -24.90 1.85
C ALA A 161 -0.78 -25.40 0.91
N GLY A 162 0.49 -25.31 1.33
CA GLY A 162 1.64 -25.81 0.56
C GLY A 162 2.61 -24.72 0.09
N THR A 163 2.41 -23.45 0.46
CA THR A 163 3.40 -22.40 0.23
C THR A 163 4.72 -22.79 0.89
N ASN A 164 5.82 -22.71 0.12
CA ASN A 164 7.19 -22.85 0.60
C ASN A 164 8.10 -22.06 -0.33
N ILE A 165 8.43 -20.85 0.06
CA ILE A 165 9.23 -19.92 -0.74
C ILE A 165 10.23 -19.18 0.13
N ARG A 166 11.39 -18.89 -0.45
CA ARG A 166 12.44 -18.06 0.14
C ARG A 166 12.69 -16.83 -0.69
N PHE A 167 13.00 -15.73 0.01
CA PHE A 167 13.34 -14.44 -0.58
C PHE A 167 14.67 -13.97 0.02
N GLY A 168 15.71 -13.75 -0.81
CA GLY A 168 16.93 -13.09 -0.38
C GLY A 168 16.67 -11.63 -0.03
N LEU A 169 17.30 -11.11 1.00
CA LEU A 169 17.12 -9.74 1.50
C LEU A 169 18.46 -8.98 1.56
N GLY A 170 18.38 -7.65 1.64
CA GLY A 170 19.52 -6.78 1.91
C GLY A 170 19.91 -5.87 0.75
N GLN A 171 19.38 -6.05 -0.45
CA GLN A 171 19.57 -5.12 -1.56
C GLN A 171 18.78 -3.83 -1.33
N TYR A 172 17.57 -3.93 -0.85
CA TYR A 172 16.64 -2.82 -0.61
C TYR A 172 16.35 -2.62 0.87
N LYS A 173 16.10 -1.37 1.26
CA LYS A 173 15.68 -1.04 2.62
C LYS A 173 14.22 -1.35 2.83
N ALA A 174 13.87 -1.78 4.04
CA ALA A 174 12.48 -1.94 4.41
C ALA A 174 11.79 -0.60 4.61
N ILE A 175 10.48 -0.58 4.34
CA ILE A 175 9.61 0.56 4.57
C ILE A 175 8.60 0.20 5.67
N ALA A 176 8.43 1.13 6.61
CA ALA A 176 7.41 1.08 7.64
C ALA A 176 6.29 2.04 7.30
N GLU A 177 5.11 1.52 7.00
CA GLU A 177 3.90 2.30 6.72
C GLU A 177 2.97 2.22 7.93
N TYR A 178 2.76 3.36 8.58
CA TYR A 178 2.03 3.41 9.86
C TYR A 178 0.88 4.42 9.90
N GLY A 179 0.55 5.05 8.76
CA GLY A 179 -0.67 5.83 8.59
C GLY A 179 -0.54 7.33 8.77
N PHE A 180 0.68 7.88 8.91
CA PHE A 180 0.89 9.33 8.98
C PHE A 180 2.31 9.74 8.56
N ALA A 181 2.44 10.96 8.01
CA ALA A 181 3.67 11.47 7.42
C ALA A 181 4.34 12.49 8.36
N ASP A 182 5.19 12.04 9.30
CA ASP A 182 5.73 12.84 10.39
C ASP A 182 7.21 13.21 10.27
N ALA A 183 7.82 12.97 9.11
CA ALA A 183 9.22 13.30 8.83
C ALA A 183 9.37 13.89 7.42
N PRO A 184 10.34 14.83 7.19
CA PRO A 184 10.58 15.39 5.86
C PRO A 184 10.83 14.32 4.80
N GLY A 185 10.23 14.49 3.61
CA GLY A 185 10.34 13.56 2.50
C GLY A 185 9.66 12.20 2.72
N ARG A 186 8.85 12.06 3.78
CA ARG A 186 8.11 10.85 4.06
C ARG A 186 6.82 10.79 3.27
N TRP A 187 6.61 9.66 2.59
CA TRP A 187 5.31 9.20 2.14
C TRP A 187 4.73 8.20 3.13
N ASP A 188 3.43 8.29 3.36
CA ASP A 188 2.64 7.26 4.04
C ASP A 188 1.20 7.33 3.55
N HIS A 189 0.42 6.29 3.82
CA HIS A 189 -0.99 6.28 3.49
C HIS A 189 -1.85 5.97 4.72
N TRP A 190 -3.05 6.55 4.77
CA TRP A 190 -4.05 6.26 5.78
C TRP A 190 -5.30 5.65 5.13
N PRO A 191 -5.73 4.47 5.57
CA PRO A 191 -5.18 3.60 6.62
C PRO A 191 -3.88 2.92 6.22
N SER A 192 -3.13 2.47 7.24
CA SER A 192 -1.91 1.71 7.07
C SER A 192 -1.66 0.80 8.29
N GLY A 193 -0.47 0.27 8.41
CA GLY A 193 -0.01 -0.66 9.44
C GLY A 193 0.62 -1.87 8.79
N PHE A 194 1.58 -1.62 7.91
CA PHE A 194 2.24 -2.64 7.09
C PHE A 194 3.75 -2.41 7.07
N VAL A 195 4.52 -3.50 7.07
CA VAL A 195 5.96 -3.45 6.84
C VAL A 195 6.28 -4.20 5.56
N LEU A 196 7.13 -3.61 4.73
CA LEU A 196 7.49 -4.21 3.44
C LEU A 196 8.96 -3.98 3.08
N THR A 197 9.46 -4.83 2.18
CA THR A 197 10.74 -4.67 1.48
C THR A 197 10.65 -5.34 0.12
N TRP A 198 11.64 -5.12 -0.73
CA TRP A 198 11.79 -5.84 -2.00
C TRP A 198 12.87 -6.90 -1.84
N PRO A 199 12.65 -8.12 -2.37
CA PRO A 199 13.68 -9.14 -2.39
C PRO A 199 14.89 -8.72 -3.20
N THR A 200 16.07 -9.23 -2.84
CA THR A 200 17.24 -9.15 -3.69
C THR A 200 16.94 -9.79 -5.06
N GLU A 201 17.22 -9.06 -6.13
CA GLU A 201 16.92 -9.49 -7.48
C GLU A 201 17.57 -10.83 -7.80
N GLY A 202 16.79 -11.75 -8.40
CA GLY A 202 17.25 -13.10 -8.72
C GLY A 202 17.27 -14.09 -7.55
N GLU A 203 17.06 -13.65 -6.30
CA GLU A 203 17.21 -14.50 -5.10
C GLU A 203 15.88 -15.00 -4.51
N SER A 204 14.79 -14.94 -5.26
CA SER A 204 13.52 -15.52 -4.83
C SER A 204 13.24 -16.82 -5.56
N ALA A 205 12.93 -17.88 -4.82
CA ALA A 205 12.62 -19.19 -5.41
C ALA A 205 11.77 -20.05 -4.48
N GLY A 206 10.84 -20.80 -5.07
CA GLY A 206 9.95 -21.72 -4.36
C GLY A 206 8.58 -21.79 -4.99
N THR A 207 7.61 -22.21 -4.21
CA THR A 207 6.20 -22.32 -4.60
C THR A 207 5.34 -21.48 -3.66
N ILE A 208 4.42 -20.72 -4.22
CA ILE A 208 3.37 -20.01 -3.49
C ILE A 208 2.04 -20.68 -3.83
N ILE A 209 1.31 -21.10 -2.82
CA ILE A 209 -0.07 -21.56 -2.97
C ILE A 209 -0.98 -20.47 -2.40
N LEU A 210 -1.70 -19.78 -3.27
CA LEU A 210 -2.79 -18.91 -2.88
C LEU A 210 -3.98 -19.82 -2.55
N ASP A 211 -4.51 -19.69 -1.33
CA ASP A 211 -5.61 -20.53 -0.88
C ASP A 211 -6.96 -19.82 -1.00
N ARG A 212 -8.03 -20.58 -0.81
CA ARG A 212 -9.39 -20.04 -0.78
C ARG A 212 -9.50 -18.93 0.26
N GLY A 213 -10.01 -17.79 -0.17
CA GLY A 213 -10.18 -16.61 0.68
C GLY A 213 -8.96 -15.68 0.73
N ASP A 214 -7.84 -16.01 0.10
CA ASP A 214 -6.81 -15.02 -0.19
C ASP A 214 -7.35 -14.01 -1.20
N ILE A 215 -6.72 -12.84 -1.32
CA ILE A 215 -7.25 -11.75 -2.12
C ILE A 215 -6.24 -11.39 -3.20
N ILE A 216 -6.73 -11.01 -4.37
CA ILE A 216 -5.90 -10.42 -5.43
C ILE A 216 -6.39 -8.99 -5.71
N TYR A 217 -5.49 -8.02 -5.60
CA TYR A 217 -5.69 -6.67 -6.08
C TYR A 217 -5.01 -6.48 -7.44
N PRO A 218 -5.63 -5.78 -8.38
CA PRO A 218 -6.79 -4.89 -8.22
C PRO A 218 -8.16 -5.55 -8.33
N PHE A 219 -8.27 -6.88 -8.47
CA PHE A 219 -9.58 -7.53 -8.66
C PHE A 219 -10.51 -7.32 -7.46
N LYS A 220 -9.93 -7.24 -6.25
CA LYS A 220 -10.68 -7.13 -4.99
C LYS A 220 -11.66 -8.28 -4.84
N GLU A 221 -11.19 -9.50 -5.14
CA GLU A 221 -11.96 -10.75 -5.05
C GLU A 221 -11.28 -11.70 -4.09
N TYR A 222 -12.12 -12.42 -3.30
CA TYR A 222 -11.67 -13.58 -2.55
C TYR A 222 -11.56 -14.76 -3.49
N LEU A 223 -10.41 -15.43 -3.49
CA LEU A 223 -10.21 -16.64 -4.28
C LEU A 223 -11.18 -17.75 -3.88
N ARG A 224 -11.72 -18.41 -4.87
CA ARG A 224 -12.59 -19.60 -4.72
C ARG A 224 -11.84 -20.86 -5.00
N ASP A 225 -10.89 -20.81 -5.93
CA ASP A 225 -10.00 -21.91 -6.29
C ASP A 225 -8.56 -21.60 -5.89
N PRO A 226 -7.81 -22.57 -5.36
CA PRO A 226 -6.39 -22.37 -5.10
C PRO A 226 -5.61 -22.12 -6.40
N ILE A 227 -4.54 -21.31 -6.29
CA ILE A 227 -3.61 -21.01 -7.38
C ILE A 227 -2.21 -21.42 -6.95
N GLU A 228 -1.52 -22.22 -7.77
CA GLU A 228 -0.11 -22.52 -7.59
C GLU A 228 0.74 -21.59 -8.46
N LEU A 229 1.69 -20.89 -7.84
CA LEU A 229 2.70 -20.07 -8.50
C LEU A 229 4.06 -20.69 -8.25
N VAL A 230 4.80 -21.02 -9.32
CA VAL A 230 6.20 -21.45 -9.22
C VAL A 230 7.10 -20.27 -9.50
N VAL A 231 7.95 -19.92 -8.53
CA VAL A 231 8.89 -18.81 -8.61
C VAL A 231 10.31 -19.32 -8.81
N LYS A 232 11.03 -18.78 -9.80
CA LYS A 232 12.44 -19.05 -10.07
C LYS A 232 13.15 -17.73 -10.36
N ALA A 233 14.28 -17.52 -9.70
CA ALA A 233 15.11 -16.33 -9.89
C ALA A 233 14.31 -15.02 -9.86
N GLY A 234 13.33 -14.91 -8.93
CA GLY A 234 12.50 -13.70 -8.74
C GLY A 234 11.30 -13.57 -9.66
N TYR A 235 11.04 -14.52 -10.55
CA TYR A 235 9.92 -14.45 -11.50
C TYR A 235 8.96 -15.63 -11.33
N VAL A 236 7.67 -15.37 -11.44
CA VAL A 236 6.64 -16.40 -11.59
C VAL A 236 6.78 -17.03 -12.96
N THR A 237 7.16 -18.30 -12.99
CA THR A 237 7.42 -19.05 -14.24
C THR A 237 6.27 -19.98 -14.62
N ARG A 238 5.35 -20.25 -13.69
CA ARG A 238 4.19 -21.10 -13.91
C ARG A 238 3.05 -20.64 -13.00
N ILE A 239 1.83 -20.62 -13.53
CA ILE A 239 0.59 -20.32 -12.84
C ILE A 239 -0.38 -21.47 -13.18
N ASP A 240 -0.76 -22.26 -12.18
CA ASP A 240 -1.66 -23.40 -12.33
C ASP A 240 -2.83 -23.31 -11.34
N GLY A 241 -3.95 -23.87 -11.73
CA GLY A 241 -5.17 -23.94 -10.89
C GLY A 241 -6.46 -23.91 -11.72
N GLY A 242 -7.57 -23.60 -11.04
CA GLY A 242 -8.89 -23.51 -11.65
C GLY A 242 -9.11 -22.20 -12.42
N PHE A 243 -10.36 -21.71 -12.36
CA PHE A 243 -10.75 -20.47 -13.06
C PHE A 243 -9.96 -19.24 -12.56
N ASP A 244 -9.74 -19.12 -11.26
CA ASP A 244 -9.03 -17.97 -10.68
C ASP A 244 -7.58 -17.88 -11.21
N ALA A 245 -6.92 -19.03 -11.41
CA ALA A 245 -5.57 -19.07 -12.00
C ALA A 245 -5.57 -18.64 -13.48
N GLN A 246 -6.57 -19.07 -14.26
CA GLN A 246 -6.71 -18.65 -15.66
C GLN A 246 -6.98 -17.15 -15.74
N TYR A 247 -7.81 -16.61 -14.86
CA TYR A 247 -8.12 -15.19 -14.81
C TYR A 247 -6.89 -14.36 -14.46
N LEU A 248 -6.13 -14.75 -13.42
CA LEU A 248 -4.88 -14.10 -13.04
C LEU A 248 -3.87 -14.10 -14.19
N LYS A 249 -3.67 -15.27 -14.82
CA LYS A 249 -2.75 -15.42 -15.95
C LYS A 249 -3.14 -14.50 -17.11
N SER A 250 -4.41 -14.51 -17.51
CA SER A 250 -4.90 -13.66 -18.60
C SER A 250 -4.75 -12.17 -18.32
N TYR A 251 -4.92 -11.76 -17.05
CA TYR A 251 -4.72 -10.38 -16.64
C TYR A 251 -3.24 -9.96 -16.78
N ILE A 252 -2.29 -10.79 -16.32
CA ILE A 252 -0.86 -10.49 -16.45
C ILE A 252 -0.45 -10.47 -17.92
N GLU A 253 -0.90 -11.44 -18.71
CA GLU A 253 -0.61 -11.56 -20.15
C GLU A 253 -1.11 -10.35 -20.96
N PHE A 254 -2.19 -9.69 -20.52
CA PHE A 254 -2.73 -8.50 -21.17
C PHE A 254 -1.70 -7.36 -21.30
N PHE A 255 -0.78 -7.23 -20.33
CA PHE A 255 0.23 -6.17 -20.37
C PHE A 255 1.34 -6.44 -21.39
N GLY A 256 1.53 -7.69 -21.83
CA GLY A 256 2.57 -8.06 -22.79
C GLY A 256 4.00 -7.79 -22.30
N ASP A 257 4.18 -7.67 -20.99
CA ASP A 257 5.42 -7.28 -20.34
C ASP A 257 5.94 -8.41 -19.44
N PRO A 258 7.13 -8.99 -19.71
CA PRO A 258 7.71 -10.02 -18.86
C PRO A 258 7.96 -9.56 -17.42
N GLU A 259 8.20 -8.27 -17.17
CA GLU A 259 8.42 -7.72 -15.83
C GLU A 259 7.15 -7.79 -14.95
N ALA A 260 5.98 -7.96 -15.55
CA ALA A 260 4.72 -8.17 -14.84
C ALA A 260 4.70 -9.46 -13.99
N TYR A 261 5.60 -10.43 -14.29
CA TYR A 261 5.74 -11.68 -13.54
C TYR A 261 6.77 -11.61 -12.42
N ALA A 262 7.47 -10.49 -12.28
CA ALA A 262 8.51 -10.35 -11.26
C ALA A 262 7.91 -10.18 -9.87
N ILE A 263 8.48 -10.84 -8.85
CA ILE A 263 8.18 -10.54 -7.45
C ILE A 263 8.61 -9.09 -7.19
N SER A 264 7.69 -8.29 -6.70
CA SER A 264 7.91 -6.90 -6.27
C SER A 264 8.11 -6.86 -4.75
N HIS A 265 7.29 -6.14 -4.01
CA HIS A 265 7.46 -6.08 -2.56
C HIS A 265 6.85 -7.28 -1.82
N ILE A 266 7.40 -7.54 -0.62
CA ILE A 266 6.96 -8.58 0.30
C ILE A 266 6.90 -8.03 1.71
N GLY A 267 5.96 -8.48 2.54
CA GLY A 267 5.85 -8.02 3.91
C GLY A 267 4.66 -8.62 4.66
N TRP A 268 4.31 -8.02 5.80
CA TRP A 268 3.18 -8.47 6.60
C TRP A 268 2.45 -7.32 7.27
N GLY A 269 1.14 -7.51 7.50
CA GLY A 269 0.26 -6.55 8.13
C GLY A 269 0.32 -6.58 9.64
N LEU A 270 0.27 -5.40 10.24
CA LEU A 270 0.27 -5.17 11.69
C LEU A 270 -0.88 -4.26 12.13
N GLN A 271 -1.88 -4.03 11.27
CA GLN A 271 -3.03 -3.19 11.59
C GLN A 271 -4.16 -4.01 12.23
N ARG A 272 -4.34 -3.82 13.55
CA ARG A 272 -5.37 -4.54 14.33
C ARG A 272 -6.81 -4.24 13.93
N LYS A 273 -7.06 -3.02 13.47
CA LYS A 273 -8.40 -2.57 13.10
C LYS A 273 -8.76 -2.93 11.66
N ALA A 274 -7.77 -3.32 10.85
CA ALA A 274 -8.01 -3.79 9.50
C ALA A 274 -8.70 -5.17 9.53
N GLN A 275 -9.67 -5.36 8.63
CA GLN A 275 -10.51 -6.54 8.61
C GLN A 275 -10.50 -7.21 7.24
N TRP A 276 -10.04 -8.44 7.20
CA TRP A 276 -10.05 -9.27 5.99
C TRP A 276 -11.44 -9.35 5.32
N THR A 277 -12.52 -9.32 6.11
CA THR A 277 -13.90 -9.47 5.63
C THR A 277 -14.47 -8.24 4.93
N THR A 278 -13.80 -7.10 4.98
CA THR A 278 -14.37 -5.81 4.50
C THR A 278 -14.62 -5.76 2.99
N MET A 279 -13.90 -6.55 2.20
CA MET A 279 -14.11 -6.64 0.76
C MET A 279 -15.56 -6.99 0.37
N GLY A 280 -16.26 -7.75 1.20
CA GLY A 280 -17.66 -8.09 1.01
C GLY A 280 -18.66 -7.05 1.54
N LEU A 281 -18.18 -6.05 2.28
CA LEU A 281 -19.03 -5.10 3.01
C LEU A 281 -19.07 -3.70 2.38
N TYR A 282 -18.05 -3.33 1.59
CA TYR A 282 -17.93 -2.02 0.98
C TYR A 282 -18.04 -2.07 -0.54
N ASN A 283 -18.38 -0.93 -1.15
CA ASN A 283 -18.30 -0.79 -2.59
C ASN A 283 -16.83 -0.90 -3.04
N LYS A 284 -16.53 -1.91 -3.84
CA LYS A 284 -15.19 -2.19 -4.35
C LYS A 284 -14.57 -1.04 -5.15
N GLU A 285 -15.40 -0.26 -5.85
CA GLU A 285 -14.92 0.90 -6.62
C GLU A 285 -14.53 2.07 -5.71
N ALA A 286 -15.18 2.21 -4.56
CA ALA A 286 -14.93 3.31 -3.63
C ALA A 286 -13.73 3.07 -2.70
N SER A 287 -13.38 1.81 -2.44
CA SER A 287 -12.28 1.44 -1.53
C SER A 287 -11.02 1.07 -2.32
N SER A 288 -9.85 1.53 -1.89
CA SER A 288 -8.56 1.03 -2.39
C SER A 288 -8.20 -0.34 -1.83
N GLY A 289 -8.87 -0.77 -0.76
CA GLY A 289 -8.73 -2.11 -0.18
C GLY A 289 -7.62 -2.25 0.85
N GLN A 290 -7.26 -1.18 1.53
CA GLN A 290 -6.17 -1.21 2.53
C GLN A 290 -6.43 -2.16 3.70
N ASP A 291 -7.69 -2.39 4.06
CA ASP A 291 -8.08 -3.42 5.02
C ASP A 291 -7.51 -4.81 4.67
N GLY A 292 -7.68 -5.22 3.42
CA GLY A 292 -7.20 -6.51 2.96
C GLY A 292 -5.68 -6.57 2.79
N ARG A 293 -5.02 -5.43 2.57
CA ARG A 293 -3.56 -5.38 2.46
C ARG A 293 -2.85 -5.42 3.82
N SER A 294 -3.42 -4.81 4.86
CA SER A 294 -2.72 -4.55 6.12
C SER A 294 -3.27 -5.30 7.34
N PHE A 295 -4.27 -6.20 7.19
CA PHE A 295 -4.85 -6.89 8.36
C PHE A 295 -3.78 -7.67 9.15
N TYR A 296 -3.96 -7.68 10.44
CA TYR A 296 -2.97 -8.15 11.40
C TYR A 296 -2.60 -9.62 11.19
N GLY A 297 -1.31 -9.88 10.95
CA GLY A 297 -0.76 -11.22 10.76
C GLY A 297 -0.88 -11.78 9.33
N ASN A 298 -1.33 -11.01 8.33
CA ASN A 298 -1.25 -11.48 6.95
C ASN A 298 0.21 -11.57 6.48
N PHE A 299 0.44 -12.28 5.41
CA PHE A 299 1.58 -12.10 4.53
C PHE A 299 1.08 -11.49 3.24
N LEU A 300 1.80 -10.52 2.70
CA LEU A 300 1.51 -9.96 1.39
C LEU A 300 2.78 -10.02 0.53
N PHE A 301 2.61 -10.46 -0.69
CA PHE A 301 3.59 -10.23 -1.74
C PHE A 301 2.92 -9.52 -2.91
N SER A 302 3.72 -8.85 -3.73
CA SER A 302 3.26 -8.23 -4.95
C SER A 302 4.03 -8.71 -6.16
N LEU A 303 3.43 -8.52 -7.34
CA LEU A 303 4.08 -8.69 -8.63
C LEU A 303 4.18 -7.32 -9.31
N GLY A 304 5.27 -7.09 -10.04
CA GLY A 304 5.41 -5.89 -10.86
C GLY A 304 6.63 -5.02 -10.55
N PRO A 305 6.48 -3.67 -10.45
CA PRO A 305 7.60 -2.73 -10.40
C PRO A 305 8.40 -2.80 -9.09
N ASN A 306 9.64 -2.27 -9.12
CA ASN A 306 10.47 -2.02 -7.94
C ASN A 306 11.06 -0.60 -7.91
N THR A 307 10.51 0.29 -8.72
CA THR A 307 10.99 1.70 -8.81
C THR A 307 10.86 2.44 -7.49
N GLU A 308 9.88 2.12 -6.66
CA GLU A 308 9.70 2.69 -5.31
C GLU A 308 10.89 2.40 -4.39
N ALA A 309 11.51 1.23 -4.55
CA ALA A 309 12.74 0.87 -3.83
C ALA A 309 14.02 1.45 -4.46
N GLY A 310 13.91 2.18 -5.57
CA GLY A 310 15.05 2.64 -6.37
C GLY A 310 15.57 1.60 -7.34
N GLY A 311 14.83 0.54 -7.62
CA GLY A 311 15.11 -0.43 -8.68
C GLY A 311 14.80 0.12 -10.07
N SER A 312 15.14 -0.64 -11.09
CA SER A 312 14.98 -0.23 -12.50
C SER A 312 13.74 -0.80 -13.19
N ARG A 313 13.01 -1.70 -12.52
CA ARG A 313 11.85 -2.38 -13.09
C ARG A 313 10.63 -1.47 -13.02
N ASP A 314 10.17 -1.04 -14.20
CA ASP A 314 9.04 -0.13 -14.38
C ASP A 314 8.01 -0.79 -15.32
N THR A 315 7.07 -1.52 -14.74
CA THR A 315 5.98 -2.18 -15.46
C THR A 315 4.63 -1.60 -15.03
N PRO A 316 3.68 -1.43 -15.94
CA PRO A 316 2.34 -0.94 -15.58
C PRO A 316 1.49 -1.98 -14.84
N CYS A 317 1.91 -3.25 -14.81
CA CYS A 317 1.23 -4.31 -14.07
C CYS A 317 1.71 -4.32 -12.62
N HIS A 318 0.80 -4.08 -11.69
CA HIS A 318 1.06 -4.26 -10.26
C HIS A 318 -0.08 -5.05 -9.62
N LEU A 319 0.27 -6.08 -8.91
CA LEU A 319 -0.67 -6.94 -8.19
C LEU A 319 -0.24 -7.05 -6.74
N ASP A 320 -1.14 -6.73 -5.81
CA ASP A 320 -0.96 -7.05 -4.39
C ASP A 320 -1.75 -8.29 -4.04
N ILE A 321 -1.11 -9.22 -3.38
CA ILE A 321 -1.70 -10.51 -3.05
C ILE A 321 -1.53 -10.80 -1.56
N PRO A 322 -2.43 -10.29 -0.72
CA PRO A 322 -2.46 -10.63 0.70
C PRO A 322 -2.96 -12.05 0.92
N MET A 323 -2.17 -12.80 1.68
CA MET A 323 -2.40 -14.20 2.01
C MET A 323 -2.69 -14.36 3.49
N ARG A 324 -3.56 -15.29 3.83
CA ARG A 324 -3.94 -15.65 5.19
C ARG A 324 -3.14 -16.83 5.70
N ASN A 325 -3.05 -16.93 7.03
CA ASN A 325 -2.53 -18.11 7.72
C ASN A 325 -1.11 -18.52 7.32
N CYS A 326 -0.31 -17.58 6.82
CA CYS A 326 1.10 -17.83 6.51
C CYS A 326 1.98 -17.76 7.75
N SER A 327 3.04 -18.55 7.75
CA SER A 327 4.15 -18.43 8.68
C SER A 327 5.30 -17.73 7.97
N VAL A 328 5.79 -16.64 8.55
CA VAL A 328 6.91 -15.83 8.05
C VAL A 328 8.06 -15.93 9.03
N SER A 329 9.27 -16.22 8.56
CA SER A 329 10.48 -16.17 9.36
C SER A 329 11.57 -15.33 8.68
N LEU A 330 12.38 -14.66 9.50
CA LEU A 330 13.58 -13.93 9.08
C LEU A 330 14.81 -14.63 9.69
N ASP A 331 15.68 -15.16 8.83
CA ASP A 331 16.88 -15.95 9.25
C ASP A 331 16.55 -17.05 10.26
N GLY A 332 15.35 -17.63 10.18
CA GLY A 332 14.84 -18.66 11.09
C GLY A 332 14.09 -18.14 12.32
N GLU A 333 14.13 -16.83 12.62
CA GLU A 333 13.33 -16.23 13.68
C GLU A 333 11.88 -16.02 13.19
N PRO A 334 10.84 -16.55 13.88
CA PRO A 334 9.47 -16.42 13.45
C PRO A 334 8.93 -14.99 13.66
N MET A 335 8.37 -14.40 12.62
CA MET A 335 7.62 -13.13 12.66
C MET A 335 6.12 -13.42 12.78
N THR A 336 5.61 -14.35 11.97
CA THR A 336 4.25 -14.87 12.13
C THR A 336 4.27 -16.40 12.10
N VAL A 337 3.34 -17.02 12.82
CA VAL A 337 3.07 -18.46 12.74
C VAL A 337 1.58 -18.65 12.45
N LYS A 338 1.25 -19.16 11.26
CA LYS A 338 -0.14 -19.32 10.80
C LYS A 338 -0.99 -18.06 10.99
N GLY A 339 -0.42 -16.90 10.64
CA GLY A 339 -1.09 -15.60 10.77
C GLY A 339 -1.06 -14.99 12.17
N VAL A 340 -0.45 -15.65 13.16
CA VAL A 340 -0.30 -15.10 14.52
C VAL A 340 1.06 -14.41 14.62
N VAL A 341 1.07 -13.12 14.97
CA VAL A 341 2.30 -12.33 15.19
C VAL A 341 3.01 -12.81 16.45
N ILE A 342 4.31 -13.11 16.36
CA ILE A 342 5.09 -13.73 17.42
C ILE A 342 5.93 -12.73 18.22
N PRO A 343 6.70 -11.79 17.61
CA PRO A 343 7.55 -10.89 18.38
C PRO A 343 6.74 -9.96 19.29
N GLU A 344 7.13 -9.87 20.57
CA GLU A 344 6.43 -9.06 21.58
C GLU A 344 6.39 -7.56 21.20
N ASP A 345 7.44 -7.04 20.55
CA ASP A 345 7.53 -5.66 20.08
C ASP A 345 6.63 -5.36 18.86
N GLN A 346 6.06 -6.40 18.25
CA GLN A 346 5.07 -6.27 17.16
C GLN A 346 3.65 -6.64 17.60
N LYS A 347 3.51 -7.20 18.81
CA LYS A 347 2.20 -7.48 19.37
C LYS A 347 1.46 -6.20 19.73
N ALA A 348 0.16 -6.32 19.64
CA ALA A 348 -0.76 -5.24 19.84
C ALA A 348 -1.48 -5.34 21.18
#